data_78849c3c03691ed75b98a4ac5e29de37
#
_entry.id   78849c3c03691ed75b98a4ac5e29de37
#
_cell.length_a   1.000
_cell.length_b   1.000
_cell.length_c   1.000
_cell.angle_alpha   90.00
_cell.angle_beta   90.00
_cell.angle_gamma   90.00
#
_symmetry.space_group_name_H-M   'P 1'
#
loop_
_entity.id
_entity.type
_entity.pdbx_description
1 polymer ?
#
loop_
_entity_poly.entity_id
_entity_poly.type
_entity_poly.pdbx_seq_one_letter_code
_entity_poly.pdbx_strand_id
1 'polypeptide(L)'
;FSTMKLNISCPETGAQKCIDIDDDKKLLPFFDKRMSAEVSLDSLGDEFKGYRAKISGGNDKQGFPMLQGILTPERVCLLLRKGSKCYRQRRTGEMKRKSVRGCIVSQDLSVLNLVIVQNGSSPLPGITDVERPIRLGPKRATKIRKLFNLGDKEDVRKYVVRRQITTKGGKEYNKAPKIQRLVT
;
A
#
# COMPACT_ATOMS: atom_id res chain seq x y z
N PHE A 1 -24.43 4.80 12.71
CA PHE A 1 -23.25 5.52 12.26
C PHE A 1 -22.34 4.55 11.51
N SER A 2 -21.90 4.92 10.32
CA SER A 2 -21.10 4.07 9.45
C SER A 2 -19.62 4.36 9.71
N THR A 3 -18.95 3.49 10.44
CA THR A 3 -17.50 3.57 10.66
C THR A 3 -16.76 3.42 9.33
N MET A 4 -15.82 4.31 9.02
CA MET A 4 -14.91 4.18 7.89
C MET A 4 -13.53 3.72 8.37
N LYS A 5 -12.96 2.73 7.71
CA LYS A 5 -11.62 2.23 7.99
C LYS A 5 -10.58 2.93 7.12
N LEU A 6 -9.57 3.51 7.75
CA LEU A 6 -8.41 4.07 7.06
C LEU A 6 -7.23 3.10 7.15
N ASN A 7 -6.79 2.59 6.02
CA ASN A 7 -5.55 1.82 5.93
C ASN A 7 -4.41 2.77 5.56
N ILE A 8 -3.56 3.08 6.51
CA ILE A 8 -2.40 3.96 6.32
C ILE A 8 -1.16 3.10 6.14
N SER A 9 -0.42 3.32 5.08
CA SER A 9 0.82 2.62 4.77
C SER A 9 1.97 3.59 4.58
N CYS A 10 3.14 3.23 5.10
CA CYS A 10 4.39 3.93 4.89
C CYS A 10 5.32 3.07 4.00
N PRO A 11 5.61 3.49 2.75
CA PRO A 11 6.48 2.73 1.86
C PRO A 11 7.92 2.64 2.34
N GLU A 12 8.41 3.64 3.06
CA GLU A 12 9.78 3.70 3.58
C GLU A 12 10.03 2.62 4.62
N THR A 13 9.13 2.47 5.59
CA THR A 13 9.25 1.49 6.68
C THR A 13 8.63 0.14 6.35
N GLY A 14 7.77 0.08 5.33
CA GLY A 14 7.00 -1.11 4.99
C GLY A 14 5.87 -1.44 6.00
N ALA A 15 5.62 -0.56 6.95
CA ALA A 15 4.59 -0.74 7.97
C ALA A 15 3.22 -0.27 7.48
N GLN A 16 2.16 -0.90 7.97
CA GLN A 16 0.77 -0.59 7.67
C GLN A 16 -0.06 -0.69 8.95
N LYS A 17 -1.02 0.22 9.07
CA LYS A 17 -1.97 0.23 10.20
C LYS A 17 -3.37 0.56 9.69
N CYS A 18 -4.36 -0.14 10.23
CA CYS A 18 -5.77 0.17 10.01
C CYS A 18 -6.28 0.94 11.22
N ILE A 19 -7.01 2.02 10.96
CA ILE A 19 -7.62 2.88 11.99
C ILE A 19 -9.10 2.98 11.67
N ASP A 20 -9.94 2.76 12.66
CA ASP A 20 -11.38 2.94 12.54
C ASP A 20 -11.74 4.39 12.93
N ILE A 21 -12.47 5.07 12.06
CA ILE A 21 -12.90 6.45 12.27
C ILE A 21 -14.43 6.48 12.31
N ASP A 22 -14.97 6.90 13.43
CA ASP A 22 -16.41 7.04 13.66
C ASP A 22 -16.90 8.48 13.44
N ASP A 23 -15.98 9.46 13.43
CA ASP A 23 -16.27 10.87 13.31
C ASP A 23 -16.16 11.35 11.86
N ASP A 24 -17.31 11.64 11.25
CA ASP A 24 -17.38 12.14 9.86
C ASP A 24 -16.65 13.49 9.68
N LYS A 25 -16.53 14.30 10.72
CA LYS A 25 -15.80 15.59 10.65
C LYS A 25 -14.32 15.39 10.33
N LYS A 26 -13.71 14.34 10.85
CA LYS A 26 -12.33 13.98 10.55
C LYS A 26 -12.11 13.51 9.12
N LEU A 27 -13.18 13.03 8.47
CA LEU A 27 -13.17 12.52 7.10
C LEU A 27 -13.47 13.58 6.04
N LEU A 28 -14.00 14.74 6.43
CA LEU A 28 -14.36 15.83 5.50
C LEU A 28 -13.24 16.19 4.50
N PRO A 29 -11.95 16.29 4.89
CA PRO A 29 -10.90 16.64 3.95
C PRO A 29 -10.65 15.60 2.84
N PHE A 30 -11.12 14.37 3.03
CA PHE A 30 -10.99 13.28 2.06
C PHE A 30 -12.16 13.22 1.07
N PHE A 31 -13.34 13.72 1.46
CA PHE A 31 -14.52 13.69 0.60
C PHE A 31 -14.32 14.55 -0.63
N ASP A 32 -14.96 14.16 -1.73
CA ASP A 32 -14.87 14.78 -3.06
C ASP A 32 -13.45 14.80 -3.67
N LYS A 33 -12.47 14.20 -2.99
CA LYS A 33 -11.13 14.03 -3.53
C LYS A 33 -11.08 12.81 -4.46
N ARG A 34 -10.26 12.94 -5.48
CA ARG A 34 -10.00 11.85 -6.44
C ARG A 34 -8.92 10.91 -5.93
N MET A 35 -8.95 9.66 -6.35
CA MET A 35 -7.80 8.77 -6.23
C MET A 35 -6.54 9.45 -6.79
N SER A 36 -5.40 9.22 -6.16
CA SER A 36 -4.11 9.86 -6.42
C SER A 36 -3.98 11.31 -5.92
N ALA A 37 -5.04 11.93 -5.39
CA ALA A 37 -4.92 13.22 -4.72
C ALA A 37 -4.14 13.10 -3.41
N GLU A 38 -3.38 14.14 -3.09
CA GLU A 38 -2.68 14.27 -1.81
C GLU A 38 -3.54 15.06 -0.84
N VAL A 39 -3.62 14.59 0.38
CA VAL A 39 -4.43 15.17 1.46
C VAL A 39 -3.60 15.26 2.73
N SER A 40 -3.77 16.35 3.49
CA SER A 40 -3.23 16.45 4.85
C SER A 40 -3.97 15.50 5.79
N LEU A 41 -3.25 14.91 6.73
CA LEU A 41 -3.81 14.04 7.76
C LEU A 41 -4.08 14.76 9.08
N ASP A 42 -3.88 16.07 9.15
CA ASP A 42 -4.02 16.87 10.38
C ASP A 42 -5.40 16.75 11.04
N SER A 43 -6.45 16.51 10.23
CA SER A 43 -7.82 16.32 10.72
C SER A 43 -8.05 15.06 11.54
N LEU A 44 -7.16 14.06 11.41
CA LEU A 44 -7.32 12.78 12.10
C LEU A 44 -6.93 12.85 13.58
N GLY A 45 -6.04 13.77 13.93
CA GLY A 45 -5.59 13.99 15.31
C GLY A 45 -4.20 14.61 15.39
N ASP A 46 -3.79 15.03 16.59
CA ASP A 46 -2.51 15.70 16.81
C ASP A 46 -1.29 14.82 16.45
N GLU A 47 -1.43 13.50 16.54
CA GLU A 47 -0.40 12.54 16.15
C GLU A 47 -0.06 12.63 14.64
N PHE A 48 -1.05 13.00 13.81
CA PHE A 48 -0.92 13.08 12.36
C PHE A 48 -0.49 14.45 11.82
N LYS A 49 -0.16 15.36 12.72
CA LYS A 49 0.17 16.75 12.36
C LYS A 49 1.39 16.83 11.44
N GLY A 50 1.21 17.50 10.30
CA GLY A 50 2.24 17.66 9.28
C GLY A 50 2.40 16.48 8.33
N TYR A 51 1.66 15.39 8.52
CA TYR A 51 1.66 14.25 7.59
C TYR A 51 0.80 14.54 6.37
N ARG A 52 1.31 14.16 5.21
CA ARG A 52 0.55 14.16 3.95
C ARG A 52 0.49 12.76 3.37
N ALA A 53 -0.68 12.36 2.95
CA ALA A 53 -0.89 11.06 2.33
C ALA A 53 -1.58 11.19 0.98
N LYS A 54 -1.26 10.26 0.10
CA LYS A 54 -1.90 10.08 -1.20
C LYS A 54 -3.01 9.05 -1.08
N ILE A 55 -4.18 9.37 -1.63
CA ILE A 55 -5.28 8.41 -1.74
C ILE A 55 -4.92 7.34 -2.77
N SER A 56 -4.73 6.12 -2.32
CA SER A 56 -4.36 5.00 -3.19
C SER A 56 -5.58 4.29 -3.78
N GLY A 57 -6.66 4.20 -3.02
CA GLY A 57 -7.90 3.56 -3.42
C GLY A 57 -8.80 3.29 -2.24
N GLY A 58 -9.78 2.42 -2.43
CA GLY A 58 -10.71 2.04 -1.38
C GLY A 58 -11.74 1.04 -1.87
N ASN A 59 -12.62 0.66 -0.96
CA ASN A 59 -13.74 -0.24 -1.24
C ASN A 59 -15.04 0.36 -0.67
N ASP A 60 -16.14 0.12 -1.34
CA ASP A 60 -17.46 0.49 -0.83
C ASP A 60 -17.95 -0.49 0.26
N LYS A 61 -19.15 -0.22 0.81
CA LYS A 61 -19.75 -1.06 1.87
C LYS A 61 -20.01 -2.50 1.42
N GLN A 62 -20.19 -2.75 0.12
CA GLN A 62 -20.34 -4.08 -0.45
C GLN A 62 -19.02 -4.69 -0.95
N GLY A 63 -17.90 -4.01 -0.77
CA GLY A 63 -16.57 -4.51 -1.11
C GLY A 63 -16.11 -4.26 -2.55
N PHE A 64 -16.86 -3.51 -3.37
CA PHE A 64 -16.44 -3.15 -4.72
C PHE A 64 -15.28 -2.16 -4.70
N PRO A 65 -14.21 -2.43 -5.48
CA PRO A 65 -13.03 -1.57 -5.48
C PRO A 65 -13.25 -0.28 -6.27
N MET A 66 -12.60 0.79 -5.85
CA MET A 66 -12.50 2.03 -6.60
C MET A 66 -11.61 1.83 -7.84
N LEU A 67 -12.01 2.41 -8.96
CA LEU A 67 -11.24 2.38 -10.20
C LEU A 67 -10.91 3.79 -10.65
N GLN A 68 -9.60 4.05 -10.84
CA GLN A 68 -9.12 5.31 -11.36
C GLN A 68 -9.59 5.55 -12.80
N GLY A 69 -10.03 6.78 -13.09
CA GLY A 69 -10.51 7.21 -14.39
C GLY A 69 -12.04 7.36 -14.49
N ILE A 70 -12.78 6.80 -13.54
CA ILE A 70 -14.24 6.94 -13.45
C ILE A 70 -14.57 8.10 -12.52
N LEU A 71 -14.94 9.25 -13.09
CA LEU A 71 -15.14 10.50 -12.37
C LEU A 71 -16.54 10.60 -11.76
N THR A 72 -16.94 9.59 -11.01
CA THR A 72 -18.23 9.54 -10.30
C THR A 72 -18.02 9.03 -8.87
N PRO A 73 -18.85 9.45 -7.91
CA PRO A 73 -18.86 8.85 -6.58
C PRO A 73 -19.67 7.56 -6.53
N GLU A 74 -20.29 7.16 -7.61
CA GLU A 74 -21.21 6.03 -7.68
C GLU A 74 -20.55 4.77 -8.23
N ARG A 75 -21.28 3.65 -8.12
CA ARG A 75 -20.89 2.38 -8.70
C ARG A 75 -21.33 2.30 -10.16
N VAL A 76 -20.42 1.87 -11.03
CA VAL A 76 -20.68 1.68 -12.45
C VAL A 76 -20.35 0.26 -12.89
N CYS A 77 -21.00 -0.23 -13.93
CA CYS A 77 -20.76 -1.55 -14.48
C CYS A 77 -19.99 -1.41 -15.79
N LEU A 78 -18.78 -1.95 -15.86
CA LEU A 78 -17.88 -1.83 -17.00
C LEU A 78 -17.50 -3.18 -17.58
N LEU A 79 -17.35 -3.24 -18.91
CA LEU A 79 -16.78 -4.38 -19.61
C LEU A 79 -15.25 -4.33 -19.52
N LEU A 80 -14.66 -5.20 -18.69
CA LEU A 80 -13.24 -5.24 -18.42
C LEU A 80 -12.55 -6.32 -19.27
N ARG A 81 -11.33 -6.01 -19.75
CA ARG A 81 -10.48 -6.87 -20.59
C ARG A 81 -9.17 -7.18 -19.90
N LYS A 82 -8.35 -7.97 -20.57
CA LYS A 82 -6.95 -8.20 -20.17
C LYS A 82 -6.22 -6.86 -19.98
N GLY A 83 -5.52 -6.71 -18.85
CA GLY A 83 -4.79 -5.50 -18.51
C GLY A 83 -5.60 -4.43 -17.79
N SER A 84 -6.94 -4.52 -17.73
CA SER A 84 -7.76 -3.64 -16.91
C SER A 84 -7.53 -3.93 -15.43
N LYS A 85 -7.43 -2.86 -14.62
CA LYS A 85 -7.42 -3.01 -13.16
C LYS A 85 -8.77 -3.56 -12.68
N CYS A 86 -8.79 -4.16 -11.51
CA CYS A 86 -9.96 -4.80 -10.90
C CYS A 86 -10.48 -6.05 -11.63
N TYR A 87 -9.73 -6.54 -12.63
CA TYR A 87 -10.08 -7.75 -13.36
C TYR A 87 -8.86 -8.63 -13.64
N ARG A 88 -9.00 -9.91 -13.40
CA ARG A 88 -8.04 -10.93 -13.78
C ARG A 88 -8.70 -11.93 -14.74
N GLN A 89 -8.25 -11.93 -15.98
CA GLN A 89 -8.68 -12.88 -17.01
C GLN A 89 -8.36 -14.33 -16.60
N ARG A 90 -9.31 -15.24 -16.76
CA ARG A 90 -9.14 -16.67 -16.50
C ARG A 90 -8.83 -17.45 -17.76
N ARG A 91 -9.34 -17.01 -18.91
CA ARG A 91 -9.13 -17.60 -20.23
C ARG A 91 -8.63 -16.54 -21.20
N THR A 92 -7.86 -16.95 -22.22
CA THR A 92 -7.38 -16.04 -23.26
C THR A 92 -8.56 -15.43 -24.03
N GLY A 93 -8.58 -14.11 -24.18
CA GLY A 93 -9.65 -13.38 -24.87
C GLY A 93 -10.93 -13.16 -24.05
N GLU A 94 -11.00 -13.66 -22.82
CA GLU A 94 -12.16 -13.45 -21.94
C GLU A 94 -12.30 -11.97 -21.55
N MET A 95 -13.54 -11.49 -21.63
CA MET A 95 -13.95 -10.19 -21.08
C MET A 95 -15.09 -10.41 -20.09
N LYS A 96 -15.19 -9.57 -19.07
CA LYS A 96 -16.24 -9.68 -18.09
C LYS A 96 -16.81 -8.32 -17.72
N ARG A 97 -18.13 -8.23 -17.66
CA ARG A 97 -18.82 -7.06 -17.13
C ARG A 97 -18.80 -7.14 -15.61
N LYS A 98 -18.17 -6.16 -14.96
CA LYS A 98 -18.02 -6.09 -13.50
C LYS A 98 -18.42 -4.73 -12.99
N SER A 99 -19.02 -4.71 -11.81
CA SER A 99 -19.28 -3.48 -11.07
C SER A 99 -17.99 -3.00 -10.40
N VAL A 100 -17.72 -1.72 -10.54
CA VAL A 100 -16.61 -1.02 -9.92
C VAL A 100 -17.09 0.31 -9.34
N ARG A 101 -16.44 0.79 -8.32
CA ARG A 101 -16.73 2.08 -7.70
C ARG A 101 -15.93 3.18 -8.42
N GLY A 102 -16.51 4.37 -8.55
CA GLY A 102 -15.83 5.53 -9.10
C GLY A 102 -14.63 5.99 -8.25
N CYS A 103 -13.79 6.85 -8.82
CA CYS A 103 -12.55 7.30 -8.18
C CYS A 103 -12.73 8.45 -7.17
N ILE A 104 -13.94 8.97 -7.02
CA ILE A 104 -14.24 10.08 -6.10
C ILE A 104 -14.65 9.51 -4.75
N VAL A 105 -14.00 9.98 -3.68
CA VAL A 105 -14.27 9.56 -2.31
C VAL A 105 -15.60 10.12 -1.83
N SER A 106 -16.45 9.27 -1.25
CA SER A 106 -17.71 9.68 -0.62
C SER A 106 -18.00 8.87 0.64
N GLN A 107 -19.08 9.20 1.35
CA GLN A 107 -19.50 8.54 2.58
C GLN A 107 -19.89 7.05 2.41
N ASP A 108 -20.10 6.59 1.18
CA ASP A 108 -20.45 5.19 0.88
C ASP A 108 -19.27 4.24 0.95
N LEU A 109 -18.06 4.76 1.14
CA LEU A 109 -16.88 3.94 1.31
C LEU A 109 -16.85 3.29 2.70
N SER A 110 -16.45 2.02 2.74
CA SER A 110 -16.15 1.30 3.97
C SER A 110 -14.67 1.40 4.33
N VAL A 111 -13.80 1.36 3.32
CA VAL A 111 -12.33 1.38 3.50
C VAL A 111 -11.73 2.39 2.55
N LEU A 112 -10.82 3.22 3.06
CA LEU A 112 -9.98 4.12 2.28
C LEU A 112 -8.51 3.79 2.53
N ASN A 113 -7.75 3.59 1.45
CA ASN A 113 -6.34 3.26 1.50
C ASN A 113 -5.49 4.50 1.24
N LEU A 114 -4.62 4.82 2.16
CA LEU A 114 -3.74 5.98 2.16
C LEU A 114 -2.27 5.54 2.15
N VAL A 115 -1.44 6.23 1.40
CA VAL A 115 0.01 6.02 1.34
C VAL A 115 0.69 7.32 1.76
N ILE A 116 1.50 7.28 2.81
CA ILE A 116 2.25 8.44 3.29
C ILE A 116 3.24 8.87 2.21
N VAL A 117 3.22 10.15 1.89
CA VAL A 117 4.14 10.80 0.93
C VAL A 117 5.11 11.71 1.66
N GLN A 118 4.65 12.36 2.72
CA GLN A 118 5.45 13.26 3.54
C GLN A 118 5.26 12.92 5.01
N ASN A 119 6.36 12.75 5.71
CA ASN A 119 6.37 12.52 7.15
C ASN A 119 6.14 13.83 7.92
N GLY A 120 5.47 13.73 9.07
CA GLY A 120 5.26 14.83 9.99
C GLY A 120 6.43 15.04 10.97
N SER A 121 6.20 15.88 11.95
CA SER A 121 7.20 16.23 12.99
C SER A 121 7.40 15.14 14.04
N SER A 122 6.38 14.34 14.32
CA SER A 122 6.40 13.27 15.32
C SER A 122 6.25 11.89 14.67
N PRO A 123 6.92 10.85 15.17
CA PRO A 123 6.75 9.50 14.63
C PRO A 123 5.37 8.95 14.95
N LEU A 124 4.74 8.27 13.98
CA LEU A 124 3.46 7.59 14.16
C LEU A 124 3.68 6.18 14.73
N PRO A 125 3.06 5.82 15.88
CA PRO A 125 3.24 4.53 16.50
C PRO A 125 2.71 3.38 15.60
N GLY A 126 3.61 2.44 15.28
CA GLY A 126 3.33 1.27 14.46
C GLY A 126 3.34 1.50 12.95
N ILE A 127 3.72 2.70 12.48
CA ILE A 127 3.81 3.06 11.05
C ILE A 127 5.21 3.55 10.70
N THR A 128 5.69 4.60 11.40
CA THR A 128 7.00 5.21 11.11
C THR A 128 8.08 4.84 12.12
N ASP A 129 7.71 4.33 13.28
CA ASP A 129 8.59 3.88 14.36
C ASP A 129 9.10 2.44 14.19
N VAL A 130 8.40 1.63 13.36
CA VAL A 130 8.71 0.22 13.16
C VAL A 130 9.09 -0.04 11.70
N GLU A 131 10.32 -0.44 11.46
CA GLU A 131 10.77 -0.88 10.14
C GLU A 131 10.46 -2.37 9.92
N ARG A 132 9.78 -2.67 8.81
CA ARG A 132 9.48 -4.05 8.40
C ARG A 132 10.31 -4.42 7.18
N PRO A 133 11.29 -5.33 7.33
CA PRO A 133 12.14 -5.74 6.22
C PRO A 133 11.35 -6.52 5.16
N ILE A 134 11.74 -6.34 3.91
CA ILE A 134 11.17 -7.08 2.78
C ILE A 134 11.56 -8.55 2.90
N ARG A 135 10.59 -9.47 2.77
CA ARG A 135 10.81 -10.93 2.90
C ARG A 135 11.57 -11.51 1.71
N LEU A 136 11.43 -10.93 0.53
CA LEU A 136 12.09 -11.36 -0.70
C LEU A 136 13.23 -10.40 -1.03
N GLY A 137 14.43 -10.95 -1.21
CA GLY A 137 15.59 -10.21 -1.69
C GLY A 137 15.51 -9.93 -3.20
N PRO A 138 16.40 -9.08 -3.72
CA PRO A 138 16.48 -8.81 -5.15
C PRO A 138 16.89 -10.10 -5.90
N LYS A 139 16.28 -10.31 -7.08
CA LYS A 139 16.47 -11.51 -7.90
C LYS A 139 17.46 -11.29 -9.04
N ARG A 140 17.49 -10.09 -9.62
CA ARG A 140 18.35 -9.77 -10.77
C ARG A 140 19.77 -9.39 -10.31
N ALA A 141 20.80 -9.96 -10.95
CA ALA A 141 22.19 -9.70 -10.61
C ALA A 141 22.57 -8.21 -10.66
N THR A 142 22.13 -7.49 -11.68
CA THR A 142 22.38 -6.04 -11.81
C THR A 142 21.79 -5.24 -10.66
N LYS A 143 20.61 -5.63 -10.14
CA LYS A 143 20.00 -4.99 -8.96
C LYS A 143 20.79 -5.28 -7.69
N ILE A 144 21.34 -6.49 -7.55
CA ILE A 144 22.18 -6.87 -6.41
C ILE A 144 23.49 -6.07 -6.46
N ARG A 145 24.16 -6.01 -7.61
CA ARG A 145 25.38 -5.19 -7.78
C ARG A 145 25.13 -3.72 -7.40
N LYS A 146 24.05 -3.16 -7.87
CA LYS A 146 23.68 -1.76 -7.56
C LYS A 146 23.38 -1.56 -6.07
N LEU A 147 22.71 -2.53 -5.42
CA LEU A 147 22.34 -2.43 -4.01
C LEU A 147 23.58 -2.46 -3.10
N PHE A 148 24.55 -3.31 -3.41
CA PHE A 148 25.79 -3.49 -2.62
C PHE A 148 27.00 -2.73 -3.18
N ASN A 149 26.80 -1.94 -4.24
CA ASN A 149 27.87 -1.19 -4.92
C ASN A 149 29.06 -2.07 -5.36
N LEU A 150 28.75 -3.17 -6.06
CA LEU A 150 29.72 -4.19 -6.47
C LEU A 150 30.24 -3.94 -7.88
N GLY A 151 31.48 -4.35 -8.13
CA GLY A 151 32.08 -4.41 -9.46
C GLY A 151 31.52 -5.56 -10.32
N ASP A 152 31.72 -5.46 -11.65
CA ASP A 152 31.20 -6.45 -12.61
C ASP A 152 31.75 -7.87 -12.44
N LYS A 153 32.98 -8.00 -11.91
CA LYS A 153 33.66 -9.30 -11.70
C LYS A 153 33.28 -9.99 -10.40
N GLU A 154 32.58 -9.32 -9.51
CA GLU A 154 32.24 -9.89 -8.20
C GLU A 154 31.03 -10.84 -8.27
N ASP A 155 31.10 -11.92 -7.50
CA ASP A 155 30.04 -12.92 -7.43
C ASP A 155 28.89 -12.44 -6.56
N VAL A 156 27.79 -12.07 -7.19
CA VAL A 156 26.58 -11.55 -6.54
C VAL A 156 25.90 -12.54 -5.59
N ARG A 157 26.20 -13.85 -5.71
CA ARG A 157 25.60 -14.89 -4.85
C ARG A 157 26.07 -14.82 -3.39
N LYS A 158 27.21 -14.20 -3.15
CA LYS A 158 27.78 -14.02 -1.80
C LYS A 158 27.12 -12.88 -1.03
N TYR A 159 26.47 -11.95 -1.73
CA TYR A 159 25.91 -10.73 -1.16
C TYR A 159 24.41 -10.91 -0.90
N VAL A 160 24.09 -11.21 0.35
CA VAL A 160 22.71 -11.41 0.81
C VAL A 160 22.51 -10.66 2.12
N VAL A 161 21.49 -9.79 2.21
CA VAL A 161 21.12 -9.15 3.45
C VAL A 161 20.47 -10.17 4.37
N ARG A 162 21.10 -10.45 5.51
CA ARG A 162 20.58 -11.35 6.54
C ARG A 162 19.91 -10.53 7.63
N ARG A 163 18.75 -10.97 8.08
CA ARG A 163 18.04 -10.37 9.21
C ARG A 163 18.18 -11.23 10.45
N GLN A 164 18.30 -10.59 11.60
CA GLN A 164 18.22 -11.26 12.88
C GLN A 164 16.76 -11.51 13.24
N ILE A 165 16.46 -12.70 13.68
CA ILE A 165 15.14 -13.12 14.12
C ILE A 165 15.29 -13.71 15.52
N THR A 166 14.54 -13.15 16.45
CA THR A 166 14.39 -13.70 17.80
C THR A 166 13.11 -14.50 17.87
N THR A 167 13.18 -15.76 18.21
CA THR A 167 12.01 -16.61 18.41
C THR A 167 11.33 -16.30 19.74
N LYS A 168 10.06 -16.70 19.90
CA LYS A 168 9.31 -16.55 21.14
C LYS A 168 10.01 -17.22 22.36
N GLY A 169 10.91 -18.19 22.11
CA GLY A 169 11.73 -18.87 23.13
C GLY A 169 13.11 -18.24 23.37
N GLY A 170 13.38 -17.03 22.89
CA GLY A 170 14.65 -16.33 23.12
C GLY A 170 15.83 -16.76 22.24
N LYS A 171 15.63 -17.72 21.33
CA LYS A 171 16.66 -18.11 20.37
C LYS A 171 16.83 -17.07 19.26
N GLU A 172 18.05 -16.61 19.07
CA GLU A 172 18.43 -15.70 17.99
C GLU A 172 19.08 -16.46 16.84
N TYR A 173 18.70 -16.16 15.62
CA TYR A 173 19.34 -16.69 14.41
C TYR A 173 19.26 -15.72 13.24
N ASN A 174 20.25 -15.79 12.37
CA ASN A 174 20.31 -14.99 11.15
C ASN A 174 19.65 -15.74 9.99
N LYS A 175 18.65 -15.11 9.38
CA LYS A 175 17.94 -15.68 8.23
C LYS A 175 18.14 -14.82 6.99
N ALA A 176 18.59 -15.46 5.90
CA ALA A 176 18.64 -14.84 4.59
C ALA A 176 17.23 -14.62 4.02
N PRO A 177 16.99 -13.57 3.19
CA PRO A 177 15.75 -13.39 2.46
C PRO A 177 15.51 -14.60 1.55
N LYS A 178 14.24 -14.93 1.33
CA LYS A 178 13.87 -15.97 0.38
C LYS A 178 14.12 -15.47 -1.05
N ILE A 179 15.07 -16.09 -1.74
CA ILE A 179 15.39 -15.85 -3.15
C ILE A 179 14.99 -17.10 -3.92
N GLN A 180 14.07 -16.97 -4.88
CA GLN A 180 13.60 -18.12 -5.67
C GLN A 180 14.62 -18.57 -6.70
N ARG A 181 15.18 -17.64 -7.48
CA ARG A 181 16.17 -17.90 -8.54
C ARG A 181 16.92 -16.62 -8.88
N LEU A 182 18.23 -16.72 -8.99
CA LEU A 182 19.06 -15.63 -9.51
C LEU A 182 18.83 -15.51 -11.02
N VAL A 183 18.69 -14.29 -11.51
CA VAL A 183 18.57 -13.93 -12.92
C VAL A 183 19.74 -13.02 -13.28
N THR A 184 20.52 -13.43 -14.25
CA THR A 184 21.65 -12.68 -14.82
C THR A 184 21.18 -11.61 -15.79
#